data_054bd390a59de1c41649b2e1dfa6928d
#
_entry.id   054bd390a59de1c41649b2e1dfa6928d
#
_cell.length_a   1.000
_cell.length_b   1.000
_cell.length_c   1.000
_cell.angle_alpha   90.00
_cell.angle_beta   90.00
_cell.angle_gamma   90.00
#
_symmetry.space_group_name_H-M   'P 1'
#
loop_
_entity.id
_entity.type
_entity.pdbx_description
1 polymer ?
#
loop_
_entity_poly.entity_id
_entity_poly.type
_entity_poly.pdbx_seq_one_letter_code
_entity_poly.pdbx_strand_id
1 'polypeptide(L)'
;MVTAGMTPRDAVRQLEARLTAAGCPDADYDAAELFRLVTGRDVRLADAPLTEVQAARLESLCLRREAREPLQYLCGHWSFLDFELIVGPGVLCPRADTEVVAETAAQTLAGVKAPRVLDLCAGTGCLGLGVKRFCPAAQVTC
;
A
#
# COMPACT_ATOMS: atom_id res chain seq x y z
N MET A 1 20.60 -12.36 -4.43
CA MET A 1 20.89 -10.97 -4.02
C MET A 1 20.75 -10.06 -5.24
N VAL A 2 19.98 -8.97 -5.11
CA VAL A 2 19.85 -7.98 -6.20
C VAL A 2 21.11 -7.14 -6.26
N THR A 3 21.66 -6.95 -7.46
CA THR A 3 22.93 -6.25 -7.67
C THR A 3 22.81 -5.15 -8.72
N ALA A 4 23.72 -4.19 -8.69
CA ALA A 4 23.81 -3.17 -9.72
C ALA A 4 24.04 -3.80 -11.11
N GLY A 5 23.55 -3.15 -12.14
CA GLY A 5 23.62 -3.64 -13.53
C GLY A 5 22.58 -4.68 -13.90
N MET A 6 21.79 -5.21 -12.96
CA MET A 6 20.68 -6.11 -13.30
C MET A 6 19.62 -5.39 -14.11
N THR A 7 19.02 -6.12 -15.07
CA THR A 7 17.86 -5.60 -15.77
C THR A 7 16.65 -5.53 -14.85
N PRO A 8 15.68 -4.62 -15.07
CA PRO A 8 14.46 -4.53 -14.29
C PRO A 8 13.72 -5.86 -14.13
N ARG A 9 13.61 -6.61 -15.23
CA ARG A 9 12.92 -7.91 -15.25
C ARG A 9 13.64 -8.98 -14.43
N ASP A 10 14.96 -9.03 -14.51
CA ASP A 10 15.76 -10.00 -13.75
C ASP A 10 15.72 -9.67 -12.25
N ALA A 11 15.78 -8.40 -11.91
CA ALA A 11 15.66 -7.95 -10.53
C ALA A 11 14.31 -8.34 -9.92
N VAL A 12 13.18 -8.03 -10.60
CA VAL A 12 11.84 -8.39 -10.11
C VAL A 12 11.68 -9.90 -10.02
N ARG A 13 12.11 -10.67 -11.02
CA ARG A 13 12.06 -12.14 -10.97
C ARG A 13 12.84 -12.71 -9.78
N GLN A 14 13.99 -12.12 -9.48
CA GLN A 14 14.78 -12.54 -8.32
C GLN A 14 14.11 -12.21 -6.99
N LEU A 15 13.50 -11.02 -6.87
CA LEU A 15 12.70 -10.65 -5.70
C LEU A 15 11.53 -11.61 -5.51
N GLU A 16 10.75 -11.84 -6.56
CA GLU A 16 9.60 -12.75 -6.56
C GLU A 16 10.00 -14.17 -6.07
N ALA A 17 11.07 -14.75 -6.64
CA ALA A 17 11.53 -16.07 -6.24
C ALA A 17 11.90 -16.14 -4.75
N ARG A 18 12.53 -15.10 -4.21
CA ARG A 18 12.91 -15.01 -2.80
C ARG A 18 11.71 -14.85 -1.89
N LEU A 19 10.78 -13.97 -2.24
CA LEU A 19 9.56 -13.73 -1.48
C LEU A 19 8.65 -14.96 -1.48
N THR A 20 8.58 -15.67 -2.60
CA THR A 20 7.90 -16.97 -2.69
C THR A 20 8.53 -17.98 -1.75
N ALA A 21 9.87 -18.11 -1.75
CA ALA A 21 10.58 -19.01 -0.86
C ALA A 21 10.40 -18.66 0.63
N ALA A 22 10.22 -17.37 0.94
CA ALA A 22 9.90 -16.87 2.27
C ALA A 22 8.40 -17.04 2.64
N GLY A 23 7.57 -17.58 1.74
CA GLY A 23 6.15 -17.83 1.96
C GLY A 23 5.28 -16.58 1.88
N CYS A 24 5.71 -15.51 1.20
CA CYS A 24 4.85 -14.35 0.94
C CYS A 24 3.76 -14.75 -0.05
N PRO A 25 2.45 -14.51 0.26
CA PRO A 25 1.34 -15.03 -0.56
C PRO A 25 1.28 -14.37 -1.94
N ASP A 26 1.56 -13.07 -2.03
CA ASP A 26 1.47 -12.25 -3.24
C ASP A 26 2.87 -11.79 -3.69
N ALA A 27 3.81 -12.75 -3.80
CA ALA A 27 5.22 -12.48 -4.02
C ALA A 27 5.52 -11.73 -5.33
N ASP A 28 4.75 -12.01 -6.38
CA ASP A 28 4.82 -11.33 -7.68
C ASP A 28 4.42 -9.86 -7.57
N TYR A 29 3.29 -9.60 -6.91
CA TYR A 29 2.82 -8.25 -6.64
C TYR A 29 3.79 -7.48 -5.72
N ASP A 30 4.22 -8.10 -4.63
CA ASP A 30 5.18 -7.52 -3.68
C ASP A 30 6.49 -7.12 -4.39
N ALA A 31 7.03 -8.00 -5.23
CA ALA A 31 8.26 -7.74 -5.98
C ALA A 31 8.12 -6.54 -6.94
N ALA A 32 6.99 -6.47 -7.65
CA ALA A 32 6.70 -5.36 -8.56
C ALA A 32 6.55 -4.03 -7.82
N GLU A 33 5.84 -4.02 -6.69
CA GLU A 33 5.64 -2.83 -5.87
C GLU A 33 6.94 -2.34 -5.21
N LEU A 34 7.78 -3.24 -4.69
CA LEU A 34 9.09 -2.87 -4.18
C LEU A 34 9.97 -2.26 -5.27
N PHE A 35 9.93 -2.83 -6.47
CA PHE A 35 10.65 -2.27 -7.61
C PHE A 35 10.13 -0.87 -7.96
N ARG A 36 8.81 -0.70 -8.05
CA ARG A 36 8.17 0.60 -8.32
C ARG A 36 8.51 1.64 -7.25
N LEU A 37 8.51 1.25 -5.97
CA LEU A 37 8.86 2.11 -4.84
C LEU A 37 10.29 2.67 -4.94
N VAL A 38 11.23 1.85 -5.42
CA VAL A 38 12.64 2.23 -5.49
C VAL A 38 12.97 3.00 -6.77
N THR A 39 12.36 2.62 -7.89
CA THR A 39 12.71 3.17 -9.21
C THR A 39 11.75 4.27 -9.68
N GLY A 40 10.56 4.38 -9.09
CA GLY A 40 9.47 5.25 -9.54
C GLY A 40 8.82 4.78 -10.85
N ARG A 41 9.10 3.56 -11.33
CA ARG A 41 8.63 3.05 -12.62
C ARG A 41 8.03 1.65 -12.50
N ASP A 42 7.03 1.38 -13.32
CA ASP A 42 6.56 0.00 -13.55
C ASP A 42 7.68 -0.79 -14.27
N VAL A 43 7.89 -2.04 -13.86
CA VAL A 43 8.90 -2.93 -14.44
C VAL A 43 8.73 -3.13 -15.94
N ARG A 44 7.48 -3.05 -16.45
CA ARG A 44 7.17 -3.20 -17.88
C ARG A 44 7.61 -2.00 -18.72
N LEU A 45 7.79 -0.84 -18.08
CA LEU A 45 8.18 0.42 -18.70
C LEU A 45 9.62 0.82 -18.38
N ALA A 46 10.29 0.03 -17.55
CA ALA A 46 11.67 0.27 -17.15
C ALA A 46 12.61 -0.54 -18.06
N ASP A 47 13.60 0.11 -18.62
CA ASP A 47 14.61 -0.47 -19.52
C ASP A 47 16.05 -0.29 -19.00
N ALA A 48 16.27 0.75 -18.19
CA ALA A 48 17.59 1.02 -17.63
C ALA A 48 17.98 0.02 -16.53
N PRO A 49 19.21 -0.51 -16.56
CA PRO A 49 19.72 -1.35 -15.49
C PRO A 49 19.72 -0.63 -14.14
N LEU A 50 19.64 -1.41 -13.05
CA LEU A 50 19.67 -0.87 -11.70
C LEU A 50 21.00 -0.18 -11.37
N THR A 51 20.92 0.98 -10.75
CA THR A 51 22.07 1.63 -10.11
C THR A 51 22.45 0.91 -8.81
N GLU A 52 23.66 1.17 -8.29
CA GLU A 52 24.09 0.63 -7.00
C GLU A 52 23.13 1.02 -5.86
N VAL A 53 22.69 2.28 -5.83
CA VAL A 53 21.77 2.77 -4.82
C VAL A 53 20.41 2.08 -4.88
N GLN A 54 19.89 1.89 -6.09
CA GLN A 54 18.62 1.19 -6.29
C GLN A 54 18.73 -0.29 -5.89
N ALA A 55 19.79 -0.97 -6.29
CA ALA A 55 20.02 -2.37 -5.94
C ALA A 55 20.15 -2.55 -4.43
N ALA A 56 20.94 -1.73 -3.75
CA ALA A 56 21.07 -1.77 -2.29
C ALA A 56 19.76 -1.53 -1.57
N ARG A 57 18.96 -0.56 -2.04
CA ARG A 57 17.65 -0.26 -1.46
C ARG A 57 16.65 -1.40 -1.69
N LEU A 58 16.59 -1.99 -2.88
CA LEU A 58 15.76 -3.16 -3.18
C LEU A 58 16.15 -4.36 -2.32
N GLU A 59 17.44 -4.63 -2.16
CA GLU A 59 17.92 -5.71 -1.31
C GLU A 59 17.49 -5.53 0.15
N SER A 60 17.64 -4.33 0.69
CA SER A 60 17.20 -4.00 2.06
C SER A 60 15.71 -4.20 2.25
N LEU A 61 14.88 -3.73 1.31
CA LEU A 61 13.43 -3.89 1.38
C LEU A 61 13.01 -5.36 1.21
N CYS A 62 13.68 -6.10 0.34
CA CYS A 62 13.44 -7.53 0.17
C CYS A 62 13.69 -8.31 1.47
N LEU A 63 14.81 -8.07 2.15
CA LEU A 63 15.12 -8.70 3.44
C LEU A 63 14.05 -8.42 4.51
N ARG A 64 13.57 -7.18 4.57
CA ARG A 64 12.49 -6.81 5.49
C ARG A 64 11.18 -7.53 5.13
N ARG A 65 10.86 -7.65 3.84
CA ARG A 65 9.66 -8.36 3.38
C ARG A 65 9.78 -9.88 3.61
N GLU A 66 10.94 -10.47 3.40
CA GLU A 66 11.24 -11.87 3.77
C GLU A 66 11.03 -12.12 5.28
N ALA A 67 11.36 -11.14 6.12
CA ALA A 67 11.05 -11.17 7.56
C ALA A 67 9.56 -10.91 7.88
N ARG A 68 8.69 -10.91 6.85
CA ARG A 68 7.23 -10.76 6.96
C ARG A 68 6.76 -9.36 7.36
N GLU A 69 7.61 -8.34 7.23
CA GLU A 69 7.14 -6.96 7.39
C GLU A 69 6.09 -6.64 6.33
N PRO A 70 4.93 -6.07 6.68
CA PRO A 70 3.87 -5.75 5.72
C PRO A 70 4.38 -4.86 4.59
N LEU A 71 4.01 -5.19 3.34
CA LEU A 71 4.37 -4.38 2.17
C LEU A 71 3.96 -2.92 2.34
N GLN A 72 2.77 -2.68 2.88
CA GLN A 72 2.24 -1.35 3.15
C GLN A 72 3.17 -0.52 4.04
N TYR A 73 3.77 -1.13 5.06
CA TYR A 73 4.71 -0.43 5.95
C TYR A 73 6.04 -0.14 5.23
N LEU A 74 6.46 -1.01 4.33
CA LEU A 74 7.63 -0.77 3.49
C LEU A 74 7.41 0.40 2.53
N CYS A 75 6.20 0.52 2.00
CA CYS A 75 5.80 1.64 1.14
C CYS A 75 5.60 2.94 1.93
N GLY A 76 5.13 2.86 3.19
CA GLY A 76 4.84 4.02 4.04
C GLY A 76 3.52 4.73 3.72
N HIS A 77 2.88 4.36 2.63
CA HIS A 77 1.58 4.85 2.20
C HIS A 77 0.79 3.72 1.53
N TRP A 78 -0.53 3.83 1.52
CA TRP A 78 -1.41 2.84 0.90
C TRP A 78 -2.67 3.48 0.37
N SER A 79 -3.08 3.06 -0.82
CA SER A 79 -4.31 3.53 -1.46
C SER A 79 -5.55 3.06 -0.71
N PHE A 80 -6.52 3.93 -0.58
CA PHE A 80 -7.85 3.65 -0.06
C PHE A 80 -8.86 4.52 -0.82
N LEU A 81 -9.83 3.90 -1.49
CA LEU A 81 -10.71 4.59 -2.42
C LEU A 81 -9.92 5.35 -3.50
N ASP A 82 -10.08 6.64 -3.59
CA ASP A 82 -9.41 7.53 -4.53
C ASP A 82 -8.33 8.43 -3.87
N PHE A 83 -7.87 8.07 -2.66
CA PHE A 83 -6.83 8.81 -1.94
C PHE A 83 -5.80 7.89 -1.29
N GLU A 84 -4.67 8.45 -0.89
CA GLU A 84 -3.62 7.74 -0.18
C GLU A 84 -3.62 8.04 1.30
N LEU A 85 -3.34 7.02 2.10
CA LEU A 85 -3.18 7.10 3.56
C LEU A 85 -1.72 6.84 3.92
N ILE A 86 -1.23 7.57 4.90
CA ILE A 86 0.05 7.26 5.54
C ILE A 86 -0.14 6.07 6.45
N VAL A 87 0.68 5.04 6.26
CA VAL A 87 0.63 3.80 7.05
C VAL A 87 2.01 3.46 7.60
N GLY A 88 2.04 2.76 8.72
CA GLY A 88 3.28 2.35 9.35
C GLY A 88 3.03 1.52 10.61
N PRO A 89 4.09 1.10 11.31
CA PRO A 89 3.96 0.34 12.54
C PRO A 89 3.04 1.04 13.55
N GLY A 90 2.15 0.28 14.17
CA GLY A 90 1.21 0.76 15.18
C GLY A 90 -0.20 1.07 14.68
N VAL A 91 -0.44 1.10 13.36
CA VAL A 91 -1.79 1.22 12.80
C VAL A 91 -2.10 0.05 11.88
N LEU A 92 -3.37 -0.40 11.89
CA LEU A 92 -3.83 -1.44 10.98
C LEU A 92 -3.87 -0.88 9.55
N CYS A 93 -3.26 -1.61 8.60
CA CYS A 93 -3.35 -1.26 7.19
C CYS A 93 -4.81 -1.38 6.71
N PRO A 94 -5.32 -0.39 5.96
CA PRO A 94 -6.64 -0.46 5.36
C PRO A 94 -6.80 -1.72 4.50
N ARG A 95 -8.00 -2.30 4.52
CA ARG A 95 -8.37 -3.46 3.70
C ARG A 95 -9.39 -3.04 2.66
N ALA A 96 -9.39 -3.71 1.51
CA ALA A 96 -10.35 -3.45 0.43
C ALA A 96 -11.81 -3.56 0.89
N ASP A 97 -12.12 -4.55 1.75
CA ASP A 97 -13.47 -4.71 2.32
C ASP A 97 -13.93 -3.48 3.11
N THR A 98 -12.99 -2.72 3.66
CA THR A 98 -13.29 -1.49 4.41
C THR A 98 -13.79 -0.36 3.51
N GLU A 99 -13.42 -0.37 2.23
CA GLU A 99 -13.96 0.59 1.24
C GLU A 99 -15.47 0.42 1.07
N VAL A 100 -15.94 -0.84 0.97
CA VAL A 100 -17.37 -1.17 0.88
C VAL A 100 -18.12 -0.68 2.12
N VAL A 101 -17.50 -0.78 3.30
CA VAL A 101 -18.11 -0.25 4.54
C VAL A 101 -18.25 1.26 4.49
N ALA A 102 -17.23 1.97 4.01
CA ALA A 102 -17.26 3.43 3.87
C ALA A 102 -18.37 3.88 2.89
N GLU A 103 -18.48 3.20 1.74
CA GLU A 103 -19.52 3.46 0.75
C GLU A 103 -20.91 3.20 1.32
N THR A 104 -21.12 2.06 1.98
CA THR A 104 -22.39 1.67 2.58
C THR A 104 -22.80 2.65 3.67
N ALA A 105 -21.87 3.05 4.53
CA ALA A 105 -22.11 4.05 5.56
C ALA A 105 -22.55 5.39 4.94
N ALA A 106 -21.88 5.84 3.89
CA ALA A 106 -22.24 7.06 3.19
C ALA A 106 -23.63 6.98 2.55
N GLN A 107 -24.00 5.84 1.97
CA GLN A 107 -25.33 5.60 1.41
C GLN A 107 -26.43 5.69 2.47
N THR A 108 -26.20 5.18 3.68
CA THR A 108 -27.18 5.28 4.79
C THR A 108 -27.41 6.71 5.26
N LEU A 109 -26.48 7.61 4.97
CA LEU A 109 -26.56 9.03 5.30
C LEU A 109 -27.25 9.87 4.20
N ALA A 110 -27.64 9.24 3.09
CA ALA A 110 -28.30 9.94 1.99
C ALA A 110 -29.59 10.63 2.47
N GLY A 111 -29.73 11.92 2.17
CA GLY A 111 -30.86 12.73 2.59
C GLY A 111 -30.80 13.27 4.03
N VAL A 112 -29.84 12.88 4.83
CA VAL A 112 -29.64 13.44 6.19
C VAL A 112 -28.93 14.78 6.08
N LYS A 113 -29.52 15.84 6.62
CA LYS A 113 -28.88 17.16 6.66
C LYS A 113 -27.81 17.20 7.75
N ALA A 114 -26.55 17.53 7.35
CA ALA A 114 -25.39 17.65 8.23
C ALA A 114 -25.24 16.43 9.18
N PRO A 115 -25.08 15.21 8.64
CA PRO A 115 -24.98 14.01 9.47
C PRO A 115 -23.74 14.05 10.36
N ARG A 116 -23.88 13.52 11.57
CA ARG A 116 -22.76 13.37 12.52
C ARG A 116 -22.32 11.91 12.54
N VAL A 117 -21.04 11.69 12.34
CA VAL A 117 -20.43 10.35 12.24
C VAL A 117 -19.32 10.24 13.28
N LEU A 118 -19.31 9.15 14.02
CA LEU A 118 -18.22 8.78 14.93
C LEU A 118 -17.55 7.53 14.41
N ASP A 119 -16.26 7.63 14.11
CA ASP A 119 -15.40 6.51 13.73
C ASP A 119 -14.64 6.06 14.98
N LEU A 120 -15.15 4.99 15.62
CA LEU A 120 -14.55 4.43 16.82
C LEU A 120 -13.36 3.51 16.44
N CYS A 121 -12.25 3.66 17.15
CA CYS A 121 -11.02 2.92 16.88
C CYS A 121 -10.49 3.18 15.46
N ALA A 122 -10.55 4.41 15.01
CA ALA A 122 -10.35 4.85 13.63
C ALA A 122 -9.04 4.36 12.97
N GLY A 123 -8.00 4.05 13.74
CA GLY A 123 -6.70 3.61 13.19
C GLY A 123 -6.11 4.66 12.26
N THR A 124 -6.06 4.36 10.95
CA THR A 124 -5.64 5.33 9.93
C THR A 124 -6.69 6.42 9.65
N GLY A 125 -7.88 6.30 10.20
CA GLY A 125 -9.03 7.16 9.88
C GLY A 125 -9.67 6.86 8.52
N CYS A 126 -9.34 5.72 7.90
CA CYS A 126 -9.78 5.40 6.53
C CYS A 126 -11.30 5.39 6.39
N LEU A 127 -12.04 4.85 7.36
CA LEU A 127 -13.51 4.83 7.34
C LEU A 127 -14.09 6.24 7.43
N GLY A 128 -13.68 7.01 8.44
CA GLY A 128 -14.14 8.38 8.63
C GLY A 128 -13.83 9.26 7.43
N LEU A 129 -12.63 9.17 6.89
CA LEU A 129 -12.22 9.90 5.68
C LEU A 129 -13.01 9.45 4.45
N GLY A 130 -13.24 8.14 4.28
CA GLY A 130 -14.04 7.59 3.19
C GLY A 130 -15.49 8.08 3.25
N VAL A 131 -16.12 8.04 4.42
CA VAL A 131 -17.47 8.60 4.61
C VAL A 131 -17.51 10.09 4.28
N LYS A 132 -16.51 10.85 4.75
CA LYS A 132 -16.40 12.29 4.45
C LYS A 132 -16.20 12.55 2.95
N ARG A 133 -15.48 11.67 2.26
CA ARG A 133 -15.27 11.77 0.81
C ARG A 133 -16.55 11.62 0.02
N PHE A 134 -17.42 10.66 0.39
CA PHE A 134 -18.70 10.41 -0.27
C PHE A 134 -19.82 11.36 0.23
N CYS A 135 -19.75 11.80 1.48
CA CYS A 135 -20.71 12.69 2.10
C CYS A 135 -20.02 13.95 2.66
N PRO A 136 -19.70 14.95 1.82
CA PRO A 136 -18.97 16.14 2.24
C PRO A 136 -19.65 16.96 3.34
N ALA A 137 -20.97 16.85 3.48
CA ALA A 137 -21.76 17.51 4.55
C ALA A 137 -21.60 16.83 5.92
N ALA A 138 -21.07 15.60 5.98
CA ALA A 138 -20.90 14.88 7.24
C ALA A 138 -19.87 15.56 8.15
N GLN A 139 -20.21 15.65 9.44
CA GLN A 139 -19.29 15.99 10.51
C GLN A 139 -18.72 14.70 11.09
N VAL A 140 -17.47 14.39 10.76
CA VAL A 140 -16.80 13.15 11.16
C VAL A 140 -15.86 13.44 12.32
N THR A 141 -15.91 12.58 13.33
CA THR A 141 -14.96 12.54 14.46
C THR A 141 -14.32 11.16 14.49
N CYS A 142 -12.98 11.13 14.54
CA CYS A 142 -12.17 9.92 14.67
C CYS A 142 -11.49 9.87 16.04
#